data_4f0c5ec507b23ed1d3cc195f8a472531
#
_entry.id   4f0c5ec507b23ed1d3cc195f8a472531
#
_cell.length_a   1.000
_cell.length_b   1.000
_cell.length_c   1.000
_cell.angle_alpha   90.00
_cell.angle_beta   90.00
_cell.angle_gamma   90.00
#
_symmetry.space_group_name_H-M   'P 1'
#
loop_
_entity.id
_entity.type
_entity.pdbx_description
1 polymer ?
#
loop_
_entity_poly.entity_id
_entity_poly.type
_entity_poly.pdbx_seq_one_letter_code
_entity_poly.pdbx_strand_id
1 'polypeptide(L)'
;SDVYKRQGDTTVLSTATASEKPRDGIDFFPLSVEFEEKSYAVGKIPGGFNKREGKASENAILTSRVIDRPMRPLFPKDYRNDVTLNNLVMSVDPECRPEIVAMLGSAIATCISDIPFDGPCAMTQVGMKDGEFVINPSQEVWDNGDLQLTVASTREKVIMIEAGANEIPEDKMIEAIYMAHDINQTINDFIMKLVNEVGKSKHEYTSCAVPEEMFAAMREIVTPDEMEVAVFSDDKQTREENIRKVTEKMEEAFADNEEWLPLVGEAVYQYQKKTVRKMILKDHKRPDGRAINQIRPLASEVDIIPRVHGSAMFTRGQTQICLSL
;
A
#
# COMPACT_ATOMS: atom_id res chain seq x y z
N SER A 1 10.53 7.91 16.24
CA SER A 1 11.94 7.54 16.05
C SER A 1 12.50 8.20 14.81
N ASP A 2 13.70 8.72 14.90
CA ASP A 2 14.37 9.46 13.84
C ASP A 2 15.60 8.68 13.39
N VAL A 3 15.79 8.54 12.08
CA VAL A 3 16.93 7.85 11.50
C VAL A 3 17.52 8.69 10.38
N TYR A 4 18.80 9.07 10.54
CA TYR A 4 19.61 9.58 9.44
C TYR A 4 20.21 8.40 8.70
N LYS A 5 19.90 8.27 7.42
CA LYS A 5 20.46 7.25 6.55
C LYS A 5 21.24 7.91 5.42
N ARG A 6 22.47 7.42 5.19
CA ARG A 6 23.34 7.87 4.12
C ARG A 6 23.81 6.68 3.29
N GLN A 7 23.75 6.84 1.98
CA GLN A 7 24.38 5.95 1.01
C GLN A 7 25.11 6.84 -0.01
N GLY A 8 26.40 6.65 -0.16
CA GLY A 8 27.20 7.65 -0.87
C GLY A 8 27.07 9.00 -0.17
N ASP A 9 26.73 10.03 -0.92
CA ASP A 9 26.42 11.36 -0.41
C ASP A 9 24.91 11.66 -0.34
N THR A 10 24.04 10.69 -0.66
CA THR A 10 22.60 10.80 -0.44
C THR A 10 22.27 10.60 1.03
N THR A 11 21.60 11.58 1.62
CA THR A 11 21.19 11.57 3.02
C THR A 11 19.70 11.86 3.16
N VAL A 12 19.00 10.98 3.87
CA VAL A 12 17.56 11.13 4.16
C VAL A 12 17.34 11.05 5.67
N LEU A 13 16.57 12.00 6.20
CA LEU A 13 16.02 11.93 7.55
C LEU A 13 14.66 11.24 7.47
N SER A 14 14.54 10.05 8.05
CA SER A 14 13.29 9.32 8.14
C SER A 14 12.77 9.30 9.57
N THR A 15 11.50 9.65 9.75
CA THR A 15 10.84 9.67 11.06
C THR A 15 9.60 8.78 11.04
N ALA A 16 9.31 8.12 12.15
CA ALA A 16 8.10 7.34 12.34
C ALA A 16 7.41 7.80 13.63
N THR A 17 6.17 8.27 13.50
CA THR A 17 5.33 8.74 14.60
C THR A 17 3.98 8.07 14.58
N ALA A 18 3.39 7.83 15.75
CA ALA A 18 2.03 7.34 15.90
C ALA A 18 1.26 8.18 16.91
N SER A 19 -0.07 8.29 16.73
CA SER A 19 -0.95 8.87 17.73
C SER A 19 -1.06 7.94 18.95
N GLU A 20 -1.35 8.50 20.12
CA GLU A 20 -1.57 7.71 21.35
C GLU A 20 -2.87 6.91 21.29
N LYS A 21 -3.87 7.42 20.58
CA LYS A 21 -5.20 6.83 20.44
C LYS A 21 -5.70 6.94 19.01
N PRO A 22 -6.56 6.02 18.55
CA PRO A 22 -7.26 6.17 17.29
C PRO A 22 -8.23 7.36 17.34
N ARG A 23 -8.52 7.95 16.18
CA ARG A 23 -9.58 8.96 16.05
C ARG A 23 -10.95 8.32 16.17
N ASP A 24 -11.92 9.05 16.74
CA ASP A 24 -13.29 8.58 16.85
C ASP A 24 -13.90 8.28 15.47
N GLY A 25 -14.58 7.16 15.36
CA GLY A 25 -15.31 6.75 14.15
C GLY A 25 -14.43 6.30 12.96
N ILE A 26 -13.13 6.03 13.20
CA ILE A 26 -12.26 5.56 12.13
C ILE A 26 -12.40 4.04 11.93
N ASP A 27 -12.64 3.63 10.68
CA ASP A 27 -12.88 2.23 10.28
C ASP A 27 -11.71 1.63 9.46
N PHE A 28 -10.66 2.42 9.19
CA PHE A 28 -9.48 1.99 8.43
C PHE A 28 -8.18 2.34 9.16
N PHE A 29 -7.07 1.77 8.73
CA PHE A 29 -5.74 2.11 9.24
C PHE A 29 -5.19 3.37 8.56
N PRO A 30 -5.05 4.50 9.27
CA PRO A 30 -4.58 5.76 8.71
C PRO A 30 -3.03 5.82 8.71
N LEU A 31 -2.43 5.32 7.65
CA LEU A 31 -1.00 5.46 7.38
C LEU A 31 -0.78 6.59 6.38
N SER A 32 0.04 7.56 6.75
CA SER A 32 0.55 8.60 5.85
C SER A 32 2.04 8.39 5.63
N VAL A 33 2.47 8.40 4.38
CA VAL A 33 3.89 8.37 4.02
C VAL A 33 4.18 9.62 3.21
N GLU A 34 5.12 10.41 3.70
CA GLU A 34 5.59 11.63 3.06
C GLU A 34 7.02 11.43 2.56
N PHE A 35 7.28 11.89 1.35
CA PHE A 35 8.61 11.96 0.77
C PHE A 35 8.83 13.37 0.27
N GLU A 36 9.75 14.09 0.90
CA GLU A 36 9.98 15.50 0.63
C GLU A 36 11.36 15.73 0.03
N GLU A 37 11.37 16.17 -1.22
CA GLU A 37 12.57 16.62 -1.94
C GLU A 37 12.73 18.12 -1.74
N LYS A 38 13.78 18.54 -1.05
CA LYS A 38 14.06 19.95 -0.84
C LYS A 38 15.06 20.48 -1.88
N SER A 39 14.83 21.67 -2.39
CA SER A 39 15.71 22.30 -3.36
C SER A 39 17.16 22.37 -2.89
N TYR A 40 17.40 22.59 -1.60
CA TYR A 40 18.77 22.63 -1.04
C TYR A 40 19.49 21.28 -1.12
N ALA A 41 18.77 20.14 -1.20
CA ALA A 41 19.39 18.82 -1.30
C ALA A 41 20.22 18.65 -2.58
N VAL A 42 19.94 19.45 -3.60
CA VAL A 42 20.70 19.54 -4.86
C VAL A 42 21.34 20.92 -5.05
N GLY A 43 21.57 21.65 -3.96
CA GLY A 43 22.24 22.95 -3.96
C GLY A 43 21.43 24.08 -4.62
N LYS A 44 20.11 23.97 -4.69
CA LYS A 44 19.22 24.97 -5.31
C LYS A 44 18.41 25.72 -4.27
N ILE A 45 18.00 26.93 -4.64
CA ILE A 45 17.03 27.74 -3.90
C ILE A 45 15.70 27.68 -4.65
N PRO A 46 14.54 27.54 -3.95
CA PRO A 46 13.23 27.53 -4.60
C PRO A 46 13.04 28.71 -5.54
N GLY A 47 12.61 28.44 -6.78
CA GLY A 47 12.56 29.43 -7.85
C GLY A 47 11.39 30.42 -7.80
N GLY A 48 10.36 30.15 -6.97
CA GLY A 48 9.17 31.00 -6.85
C GLY A 48 9.48 32.37 -6.20
N PHE A 49 8.57 33.34 -6.41
CA PHE A 49 8.69 34.70 -5.84
C PHE A 49 8.92 34.68 -4.31
N ASN A 50 8.19 33.82 -3.61
CA ASN A 50 8.29 33.70 -2.14
C ASN A 50 9.51 32.91 -1.67
N LYS A 51 10.32 32.34 -2.55
CA LYS A 51 11.47 31.48 -2.21
C LYS A 51 11.11 30.33 -1.26
N ARG A 52 9.91 29.77 -1.44
CA ARG A 52 9.40 28.63 -0.65
C ARG A 52 9.28 27.41 -1.53
N GLU A 53 9.37 26.23 -0.90
CA GLU A 53 9.06 24.95 -1.56
C GLU A 53 7.58 24.95 -1.99
N GLY A 54 7.34 24.38 -3.16
CA GLY A 54 5.98 24.16 -3.70
C GLY A 54 5.31 22.91 -3.11
N LYS A 55 4.27 22.46 -3.80
CA LYS A 55 3.65 21.15 -3.54
C LYS A 55 4.65 20.05 -3.87
N ALA A 56 4.44 18.87 -3.28
CA ALA A 56 5.21 17.68 -3.61
C ALA A 56 5.15 17.40 -5.13
N SER A 57 6.28 17.02 -5.71
CA SER A 57 6.37 16.61 -7.11
C SER A 57 5.58 15.32 -7.36
N GLU A 58 5.20 15.04 -8.60
CA GLU A 58 4.58 13.75 -8.94
C GLU A 58 5.47 12.58 -8.57
N ASN A 59 6.78 12.71 -8.79
CA ASN A 59 7.76 11.70 -8.39
C ASN A 59 7.75 11.48 -6.87
N ALA A 60 7.70 12.55 -6.08
CA ALA A 60 7.63 12.46 -4.62
C ALA A 60 6.36 11.73 -4.15
N ILE A 61 5.20 12.00 -4.79
CA ILE A 61 3.94 11.33 -4.50
C ILE A 61 4.03 9.84 -4.86
N LEU A 62 4.60 9.50 -6.02
CA LEU A 62 4.77 8.11 -6.44
C LEU A 62 5.75 7.36 -5.52
N THR A 63 6.84 8.00 -5.12
CA THR A 63 7.80 7.43 -4.16
C THR A 63 7.15 7.16 -2.80
N SER A 64 6.34 8.09 -2.28
CA SER A 64 5.56 7.88 -1.06
C SER A 64 4.67 6.64 -1.17
N ARG A 65 4.02 6.43 -2.31
CA ARG A 65 3.19 5.24 -2.56
C ARG A 65 4.00 3.95 -2.68
N VAL A 66 5.18 4.01 -3.28
CA VAL A 66 6.11 2.86 -3.35
C VAL A 66 6.56 2.43 -1.96
N ILE A 67 6.76 3.39 -1.04
CA ILE A 67 7.10 3.12 0.37
C ILE A 67 5.87 2.59 1.13
N ASP A 68 4.70 3.21 0.98
CA ASP A 68 3.45 2.83 1.66
C ASP A 68 3.04 1.38 1.37
N ARG A 69 3.06 0.99 0.09
CA ARG A 69 2.54 -0.31 -0.37
C ARG A 69 3.13 -1.53 0.33
N PRO A 70 4.45 -1.68 0.50
CA PRO A 70 5.04 -2.81 1.20
C PRO A 70 4.98 -2.68 2.73
N MET A 71 4.92 -1.47 3.28
CA MET A 71 4.91 -1.27 4.73
C MET A 71 3.51 -1.45 5.34
N ARG A 72 2.47 -0.95 4.68
CA ARG A 72 1.08 -1.00 5.16
C ARG A 72 0.61 -2.39 5.59
N PRO A 73 0.82 -3.49 4.83
CA PRO A 73 0.35 -4.82 5.22
C PRO A 73 1.08 -5.43 6.42
N LEU A 74 2.18 -4.83 6.87
CA LEU A 74 2.96 -5.27 8.01
C LEU A 74 2.53 -4.65 9.34
N PHE A 75 1.60 -3.70 9.32
CA PHE A 75 0.93 -3.26 10.54
C PHE A 75 -0.19 -4.23 10.91
N PRO A 76 -0.51 -4.38 12.22
CA PRO A 76 -1.64 -5.21 12.64
C PRO A 76 -2.94 -4.74 11.97
N LYS A 77 -3.76 -5.69 11.52
CA LYS A 77 -5.00 -5.38 10.78
C LYS A 77 -6.04 -4.64 11.60
N ASP A 78 -5.97 -4.78 12.90
CA ASP A 78 -6.85 -4.18 13.90
C ASP A 78 -6.27 -2.91 14.54
N TYR A 79 -5.11 -2.44 14.06
CA TYR A 79 -4.49 -1.19 14.50
C TYR A 79 -5.13 0.01 13.80
N ARG A 80 -5.55 1.02 14.57
CA ARG A 80 -6.29 2.20 14.06
C ARG A 80 -5.66 3.54 14.46
N ASN A 81 -4.53 3.54 15.16
CA ASN A 81 -3.82 4.78 15.47
C ASN A 81 -3.27 5.41 14.17
N ASP A 82 -3.24 6.73 14.10
CA ASP A 82 -2.59 7.42 12.99
C ASP A 82 -1.09 7.15 13.01
N VAL A 83 -0.55 6.74 11.88
CA VAL A 83 0.90 6.59 11.70
C VAL A 83 1.36 7.49 10.57
N THR A 84 2.43 8.24 10.82
CA THR A 84 3.07 9.08 9.81
C THR A 84 4.54 8.69 9.69
N LEU A 85 4.94 8.36 8.45
CA LEU A 85 6.33 8.16 8.06
C LEU A 85 6.73 9.35 7.20
N ASN A 86 7.65 10.16 7.70
CA ASN A 86 8.14 11.31 6.95
C ASN A 86 9.59 11.09 6.55
N ASN A 87 9.88 11.25 5.26
CA ASN A 87 11.20 11.09 4.67
C ASN A 87 11.64 12.41 4.04
N LEU A 88 12.55 13.09 4.69
CA LEU A 88 13.10 14.35 4.23
C LEU A 88 14.45 14.12 3.56
N VAL A 89 14.54 14.39 2.26
CA VAL A 89 15.79 14.31 1.51
C VAL A 89 16.64 15.53 1.81
N MET A 90 17.80 15.29 2.44
CA MET A 90 18.71 16.31 2.92
C MET A 90 19.85 16.62 1.93
N SER A 91 20.26 15.58 1.18
CA SER A 91 21.33 15.65 0.18
C SER A 91 21.13 14.55 -0.85
N VAL A 92 21.44 14.78 -2.12
CA VAL A 92 21.32 13.81 -3.22
C VAL A 92 22.65 13.65 -3.93
N ASP A 93 23.08 12.40 -4.03
CA ASP A 93 24.13 11.93 -4.89
C ASP A 93 23.49 11.29 -6.13
N PRO A 94 23.79 11.74 -7.37
CA PRO A 94 23.21 11.19 -8.58
C PRO A 94 23.42 9.68 -8.77
N GLU A 95 24.47 9.12 -8.17
CA GLU A 95 24.74 7.67 -8.20
C GLU A 95 23.92 6.87 -7.15
N CYS A 96 23.30 7.54 -6.19
CA CYS A 96 22.58 6.92 -5.08
C CYS A 96 21.16 7.51 -4.95
N ARG A 97 20.18 6.86 -5.53
CA ARG A 97 18.80 7.34 -5.58
C ARG A 97 18.17 7.44 -4.19
N PRO A 98 17.54 8.59 -3.85
CA PRO A 98 17.02 8.83 -2.51
C PRO A 98 15.83 7.96 -2.13
N GLU A 99 15.08 7.41 -3.09
CA GLU A 99 13.91 6.55 -2.85
C GLU A 99 14.28 5.30 -2.06
N ILE A 100 15.40 4.64 -2.43
CA ILE A 100 15.90 3.44 -1.74
C ILE A 100 16.31 3.78 -0.30
N VAL A 101 17.01 4.91 -0.15
CA VAL A 101 17.46 5.37 1.17
C VAL A 101 16.27 5.71 2.06
N ALA A 102 15.22 6.33 1.51
CA ALA A 102 13.98 6.67 2.21
C ALA A 102 13.21 5.42 2.66
N MET A 103 13.08 4.40 1.78
CA MET A 103 12.43 3.14 2.15
C MET A 103 13.19 2.45 3.30
N LEU A 104 14.51 2.35 3.18
CA LEU A 104 15.34 1.77 4.23
C LEU A 104 15.24 2.56 5.54
N GLY A 105 15.26 3.89 5.46
CA GLY A 105 15.07 4.77 6.61
C GLY A 105 13.70 4.59 7.27
N SER A 106 12.62 4.53 6.48
CA SER A 106 11.26 4.27 6.97
C SER A 106 11.15 2.92 7.68
N ALA A 107 11.72 1.86 7.08
CA ALA A 107 11.71 0.51 7.66
C ALA A 107 12.48 0.48 8.98
N ILE A 108 13.68 1.06 9.05
CA ILE A 108 14.47 1.13 10.27
C ILE A 108 13.74 1.95 11.33
N ALA A 109 13.27 3.17 11.01
CA ALA A 109 12.59 4.05 11.97
C ALA A 109 11.36 3.38 12.60
N THR A 110 10.58 2.66 11.78
CA THR A 110 9.40 1.92 12.26
C THR A 110 9.80 0.72 13.09
N CYS A 111 10.78 -0.08 12.66
CA CYS A 111 11.23 -1.27 13.38
C CYS A 111 11.80 -0.96 14.77
N ILE A 112 12.63 0.10 14.89
CA ILE A 112 13.24 0.49 16.19
C ILE A 112 12.30 1.28 17.09
N SER A 113 11.15 1.79 16.56
CA SER A 113 10.15 2.50 17.34
C SER A 113 9.32 1.56 18.20
N ASP A 114 8.50 2.14 19.06
CA ASP A 114 7.48 1.43 19.84
C ASP A 114 6.19 1.15 19.04
N ILE A 115 6.10 1.56 17.78
CA ILE A 115 4.92 1.33 16.92
C ILE A 115 4.80 -0.17 16.60
N PRO A 116 3.62 -0.81 16.75
CA PRO A 116 3.39 -2.19 16.34
C PRO A 116 3.63 -2.38 14.84
N PHE A 117 4.59 -3.23 14.49
CA PHE A 117 5.00 -3.45 13.10
C PHE A 117 5.66 -4.82 12.96
N ASP A 118 5.17 -5.63 12.01
CA ASP A 118 5.65 -7.01 11.73
C ASP A 118 6.70 -7.01 10.60
N GLY A 119 7.68 -6.10 10.72
CA GLY A 119 8.85 -6.03 9.84
C GLY A 119 10.00 -6.90 10.33
N PRO A 120 11.17 -6.82 9.67
CA PRO A 120 11.60 -5.79 8.73
C PRO A 120 11.08 -5.97 7.31
N CYS A 121 11.18 -4.88 6.53
CA CYS A 121 10.92 -4.86 5.11
C CYS A 121 12.01 -4.07 4.41
N ALA A 122 12.76 -4.73 3.54
CA ALA A 122 13.77 -4.08 2.71
C ALA A 122 13.27 -3.91 1.27
N MET A 123 13.86 -2.96 0.57
CA MET A 123 13.57 -2.67 -0.83
C MET A 123 14.88 -2.54 -1.61
N THR A 124 14.94 -3.19 -2.78
CA THR A 124 16.04 -3.11 -3.73
C THR A 124 15.51 -2.78 -5.12
N GLN A 125 16.22 -1.93 -5.83
CA GLN A 125 15.98 -1.66 -7.25
C GLN A 125 16.97 -2.45 -8.10
N VAL A 126 16.49 -2.95 -9.25
CA VAL A 126 17.29 -3.65 -10.25
C VAL A 126 17.06 -2.95 -11.58
N GLY A 127 18.15 -2.46 -12.16
CA GLY A 127 18.20 -2.00 -13.55
C GLY A 127 18.83 -3.06 -14.45
N MET A 128 18.83 -2.80 -15.75
CA MET A 128 19.60 -3.59 -16.72
C MET A 128 20.32 -2.65 -17.66
N LYS A 129 21.63 -2.90 -17.84
CA LYS A 129 22.48 -2.18 -18.78
C LYS A 129 23.29 -3.21 -19.56
N ASP A 130 23.28 -3.12 -20.89
CA ASP A 130 24.00 -4.02 -21.80
C ASP A 130 23.72 -5.53 -21.53
N GLY A 131 22.49 -5.86 -21.11
CA GLY A 131 22.06 -7.21 -20.79
C GLY A 131 22.44 -7.71 -19.39
N GLU A 132 23.15 -6.91 -18.59
CA GLU A 132 23.58 -7.26 -17.24
C GLU A 132 22.73 -6.54 -16.18
N PHE A 133 22.42 -7.23 -15.07
CA PHE A 133 21.69 -6.63 -13.96
C PHE A 133 22.56 -5.67 -13.15
N VAL A 134 21.99 -4.51 -12.83
CA VAL A 134 22.62 -3.49 -11.99
C VAL A 134 21.76 -3.27 -10.75
N ILE A 135 22.34 -3.51 -9.57
CA ILE A 135 21.65 -3.34 -8.30
C ILE A 135 21.71 -1.88 -7.85
N ASN A 136 20.56 -1.34 -7.43
CA ASN A 136 20.40 0.05 -7.02
C ASN A 136 21.07 1.00 -8.03
N PRO A 137 20.62 0.97 -9.30
CA PRO A 137 21.28 1.67 -10.39
C PRO A 137 21.28 3.19 -10.16
N SER A 138 22.27 3.86 -10.77
CA SER A 138 22.25 5.33 -10.88
C SER A 138 21.04 5.80 -11.67
N GLN A 139 20.71 7.10 -11.57
CA GLN A 139 19.58 7.67 -12.32
C GLN A 139 19.74 7.48 -13.84
N GLU A 140 20.96 7.60 -14.35
CA GLU A 140 21.25 7.39 -15.79
C GLU A 140 20.89 5.97 -16.25
N VAL A 141 21.31 4.94 -15.48
CA VAL A 141 20.99 3.53 -15.79
C VAL A 141 19.51 3.24 -15.60
N TRP A 142 18.87 3.86 -14.61
CA TRP A 142 17.43 3.72 -14.38
C TRP A 142 16.60 4.26 -15.53
N ASP A 143 16.93 5.44 -16.04
CA ASP A 143 16.15 6.12 -17.08
C ASP A 143 16.37 5.53 -18.49
N ASN A 144 17.58 5.02 -18.76
CA ASN A 144 17.98 4.60 -20.11
C ASN A 144 18.14 3.07 -20.23
N GLY A 145 18.02 2.32 -19.16
CA GLY A 145 18.15 0.86 -19.17
C GLY A 145 16.87 0.16 -19.62
N ASP A 146 16.98 -1.15 -19.90
CA ASP A 146 15.85 -1.97 -20.36
C ASP A 146 14.95 -2.46 -19.23
N LEU A 147 15.36 -2.30 -17.97
CA LEU A 147 14.65 -2.75 -16.78
C LEU A 147 14.63 -1.67 -15.70
N GLN A 148 13.45 -1.41 -15.16
CA GLN A 148 13.21 -0.63 -13.97
C GLN A 148 12.39 -1.49 -13.01
N LEU A 149 13.06 -2.29 -12.19
CA LEU A 149 12.40 -3.22 -11.28
C LEU A 149 12.63 -2.77 -9.82
N THR A 150 11.56 -2.65 -9.06
CA THR A 150 11.59 -2.41 -7.62
C THR A 150 10.96 -3.61 -6.91
N VAL A 151 11.71 -4.22 -5.99
CA VAL A 151 11.25 -5.36 -5.20
C VAL A 151 11.36 -5.05 -3.72
N ALA A 152 10.24 -5.16 -3.00
CA ALA A 152 10.24 -5.11 -1.55
C ALA A 152 9.89 -6.47 -0.96
N SER A 153 10.61 -6.87 0.07
CA SER A 153 10.40 -8.17 0.72
C SER A 153 10.69 -8.15 2.22
N THR A 154 9.94 -8.99 2.93
CA THR A 154 10.25 -9.40 4.29
C THR A 154 11.31 -10.51 4.28
N ARG A 155 11.61 -11.09 5.43
CA ARG A 155 12.52 -12.26 5.50
C ARG A 155 11.98 -13.49 4.77
N GLU A 156 10.67 -13.62 4.64
CA GLU A 156 10.04 -14.82 4.09
C GLU A 156 9.43 -14.64 2.71
N LYS A 157 8.99 -13.44 2.38
CA LYS A 157 8.12 -13.21 1.21
C LYS A 157 8.49 -11.94 0.47
N VAL A 158 8.40 -11.99 -0.84
CA VAL A 158 8.27 -10.81 -1.69
C VAL A 158 6.85 -10.26 -1.49
N ILE A 159 6.73 -9.00 -1.10
CA ILE A 159 5.45 -8.36 -0.76
C ILE A 159 5.06 -7.25 -1.73
N MET A 160 6.01 -6.71 -2.49
CA MET A 160 5.73 -5.74 -3.55
C MET A 160 6.72 -5.93 -4.70
N ILE A 161 6.19 -5.85 -5.91
CA ILE A 161 6.94 -5.76 -7.16
C ILE A 161 6.35 -4.61 -7.97
N GLU A 162 7.21 -3.77 -8.51
CA GLU A 162 6.85 -2.75 -9.49
C GLU A 162 7.89 -2.77 -10.60
N ALA A 163 7.45 -2.93 -11.86
CA ALA A 163 8.35 -3.07 -12.97
C ALA A 163 7.90 -2.27 -14.19
N GLY A 164 8.86 -1.63 -14.84
CA GLY A 164 8.82 -1.17 -16.22
C GLY A 164 9.92 -1.90 -16.99
N ALA A 165 9.62 -2.42 -18.19
CA ALA A 165 10.59 -3.19 -18.94
C ALA A 165 10.37 -3.06 -20.46
N ASN A 166 11.46 -3.08 -21.22
CA ASN A 166 11.48 -3.12 -22.67
C ASN A 166 11.56 -4.58 -23.13
N GLU A 167 10.40 -5.29 -23.10
CA GLU A 167 10.25 -6.68 -23.59
C GLU A 167 11.25 -7.69 -22.96
N ILE A 168 11.57 -7.53 -21.67
CA ILE A 168 12.42 -8.47 -20.93
C ILE A 168 11.70 -9.82 -20.82
N PRO A 169 12.34 -10.94 -21.17
CA PRO A 169 11.76 -12.28 -21.02
C PRO A 169 11.41 -12.62 -19.57
N GLU A 170 10.35 -13.42 -19.36
CA GLU A 170 9.83 -13.75 -18.04
C GLU A 170 10.86 -14.45 -17.14
N ASP A 171 11.69 -15.32 -17.69
CA ASP A 171 12.76 -16.01 -16.96
C ASP A 171 13.79 -15.01 -16.40
N LYS A 172 14.18 -14.01 -17.19
CA LYS A 172 15.07 -12.92 -16.76
C LYS A 172 14.40 -12.02 -15.72
N MET A 173 13.12 -11.73 -15.86
CA MET A 173 12.38 -10.97 -14.85
C MET A 173 12.33 -11.73 -13.51
N ILE A 174 12.09 -13.03 -13.53
CA ILE A 174 12.07 -13.87 -12.34
C ILE A 174 13.48 -13.92 -11.70
N GLU A 175 14.55 -14.06 -12.48
CA GLU A 175 15.93 -14.00 -12.01
C GLU A 175 16.22 -12.68 -11.26
N ALA A 176 15.82 -11.54 -11.85
CA ALA A 176 15.98 -10.23 -11.24
C ALA A 176 15.22 -10.08 -9.91
N ILE A 177 13.99 -10.63 -9.83
CA ILE A 177 13.17 -10.61 -8.61
C ILE A 177 13.84 -11.41 -7.49
N TYR A 178 14.35 -12.63 -7.79
CA TYR A 178 15.06 -13.44 -6.80
C TYR A 178 16.36 -12.77 -6.34
N MET A 179 17.13 -12.21 -7.27
CA MET A 179 18.35 -11.45 -6.94
C MET A 179 18.04 -10.30 -5.97
N ALA A 180 17.02 -9.51 -6.25
CA ALA A 180 16.60 -8.43 -5.36
C ALA A 180 16.12 -8.95 -3.98
N HIS A 181 15.41 -10.07 -3.96
CA HIS A 181 14.97 -10.70 -2.71
C HIS A 181 16.16 -11.14 -1.84
N ASP A 182 17.19 -11.77 -2.43
CA ASP A 182 18.38 -12.21 -1.71
C ASP A 182 19.15 -11.03 -1.11
N ILE A 183 19.26 -9.92 -1.84
CA ILE A 183 19.86 -8.69 -1.33
C ILE A 183 19.03 -8.12 -0.17
N ASN A 184 17.69 -8.12 -0.32
CA ASN A 184 16.79 -7.69 0.74
C ASN A 184 16.96 -8.51 2.03
N GLN A 185 17.34 -9.81 1.96
CA GLN A 185 17.65 -10.59 3.16
C GLN A 185 18.83 -10.01 3.93
N THR A 186 19.90 -9.66 3.23
CA THR A 186 21.07 -9.03 3.87
C THR A 186 20.71 -7.70 4.56
N ILE A 187 19.85 -6.89 3.91
CA ILE A 187 19.38 -5.63 4.47
C ILE A 187 18.46 -5.88 5.67
N ASN A 188 17.54 -6.84 5.58
CA ASN A 188 16.65 -7.22 6.68
C ASN A 188 17.45 -7.72 7.90
N ASP A 189 18.50 -8.51 7.71
CA ASP A 189 19.36 -8.95 8.79
C ASP A 189 20.11 -7.78 9.45
N PHE A 190 20.52 -6.79 8.68
CA PHE A 190 21.10 -5.56 9.21
C PHE A 190 20.08 -4.77 10.05
N ILE A 191 18.85 -4.61 9.57
CA ILE A 191 17.79 -3.93 10.30
C ILE A 191 17.53 -4.65 11.64
N MET A 192 17.47 -5.98 11.64
CA MET A 192 17.26 -6.76 12.87
C MET A 192 18.41 -6.61 13.88
N LYS A 193 19.67 -6.46 13.43
CA LYS A 193 20.77 -6.12 14.34
C LYS A 193 20.54 -4.78 15.04
N LEU A 194 20.13 -3.75 14.28
CA LEU A 194 19.80 -2.46 14.86
C LEU A 194 18.63 -2.54 15.84
N VAL A 195 17.57 -3.30 15.51
CA VAL A 195 16.43 -3.51 16.41
C VAL A 195 16.87 -4.15 17.74
N ASN A 196 17.78 -5.12 17.70
CA ASN A 196 18.31 -5.76 18.90
C ASN A 196 19.18 -4.82 19.76
N GLU A 197 19.84 -3.83 19.15
CA GLU A 197 20.71 -2.89 19.86
C GLU A 197 19.96 -1.70 20.45
N VAL A 198 19.01 -1.11 19.66
CA VAL A 198 18.38 0.17 20.01
C VAL A 198 16.84 0.16 19.91
N GLY A 199 16.24 -0.97 19.57
CA GLY A 199 14.79 -1.12 19.44
C GLY A 199 14.06 -0.92 20.75
N LYS A 200 12.85 -0.36 20.66
CA LYS A 200 11.93 -0.20 21.79
C LYS A 200 10.90 -1.32 21.82
N SER A 201 10.37 -1.61 23.01
CA SER A 201 9.19 -2.49 23.16
C SER A 201 8.00 -1.87 22.44
N LYS A 202 7.22 -2.69 21.74
CA LYS A 202 6.03 -2.22 21.04
C LYS A 202 4.96 -1.81 22.05
N HIS A 203 4.30 -0.67 21.79
CA HIS A 203 3.23 -0.21 22.68
C HIS A 203 1.96 -1.05 22.54
N GLU A 204 1.20 -1.16 23.62
CA GLU A 204 -0.13 -1.74 23.61
C GLU A 204 -1.10 -0.77 22.95
N TYR A 205 -2.10 -1.30 22.23
CA TYR A 205 -3.13 -0.50 21.56
C TYR A 205 -4.51 -1.13 21.74
N THR A 206 -5.55 -0.33 21.56
CA THR A 206 -6.92 -0.83 21.54
C THR A 206 -7.17 -1.59 20.25
N SER A 207 -7.34 -2.91 20.36
CA SER A 207 -7.64 -3.78 19.22
C SER A 207 -9.08 -3.55 18.75
N CYS A 208 -9.26 -3.41 17.43
CA CYS A 208 -10.57 -3.42 16.76
C CYS A 208 -10.85 -4.78 16.11
N ALA A 209 -10.19 -5.85 16.57
CA ALA A 209 -10.42 -7.20 16.07
C ALA A 209 -11.82 -7.69 16.47
N VAL A 210 -12.50 -8.32 15.51
CA VAL A 210 -13.81 -8.92 15.75
C VAL A 210 -13.66 -10.22 16.52
N PRO A 211 -14.26 -10.39 17.72
CA PRO A 211 -14.19 -11.61 18.48
C PRO A 211 -14.77 -12.83 17.74
N GLU A 212 -14.18 -14.01 17.92
CA GLU A 212 -14.70 -15.24 17.32
C GLU A 212 -16.14 -15.57 17.79
N GLU A 213 -16.47 -15.23 19.02
CA GLU A 213 -17.81 -15.38 19.59
C GLU A 213 -18.85 -14.51 18.84
N MET A 214 -18.47 -13.28 18.49
CA MET A 214 -19.31 -12.41 17.66
C MET A 214 -19.54 -13.03 16.27
N PHE A 215 -18.51 -13.61 15.65
CA PHE A 215 -18.67 -14.31 14.38
C PHE A 215 -19.59 -15.53 14.47
N ALA A 216 -19.56 -16.27 15.57
CA ALA A 216 -20.46 -17.39 15.81
C ALA A 216 -21.91 -16.90 15.90
N ALA A 217 -22.19 -15.88 16.73
CA ALA A 217 -23.51 -15.27 16.87
C ALA A 217 -24.02 -14.69 15.53
N MET A 218 -23.16 -14.04 14.77
CA MET A 218 -23.53 -13.51 13.43
C MET A 218 -24.03 -14.58 12.48
N ARG A 219 -23.45 -15.79 12.49
CA ARG A 219 -23.85 -16.90 11.61
C ARG A 219 -25.21 -17.49 12.00
N GLU A 220 -25.63 -17.32 13.24
CA GLU A 220 -26.98 -17.70 13.69
C GLU A 220 -28.04 -16.68 13.25
N ILE A 221 -27.67 -15.39 13.17
CA ILE A 221 -28.54 -14.30 12.76
C ILE A 221 -28.68 -14.23 11.21
N VAL A 222 -27.54 -14.33 10.51
CA VAL A 222 -27.45 -14.35 9.05
C VAL A 222 -26.66 -15.57 8.62
N THR A 223 -27.36 -16.53 8.04
CA THR A 223 -26.75 -17.77 7.59
C THR A 223 -25.75 -17.55 6.44
N PRO A 224 -24.80 -18.48 6.20
CA PRO A 224 -23.89 -18.38 5.06
C PRO A 224 -24.59 -18.25 3.70
N ASP A 225 -25.76 -18.89 3.55
CA ASP A 225 -26.55 -18.87 2.31
C ASP A 225 -27.23 -17.49 2.13
N GLU A 226 -27.77 -16.89 3.19
CA GLU A 226 -28.30 -15.52 3.17
C GLU A 226 -27.19 -14.50 2.82
N MET A 227 -25.98 -14.65 3.37
CA MET A 227 -24.86 -13.80 3.06
C MET A 227 -24.41 -13.99 1.60
N GLU A 228 -24.42 -15.22 1.07
CA GLU A 228 -24.11 -15.49 -0.34
C GLU A 228 -25.09 -14.80 -1.26
N VAL A 229 -26.40 -14.86 -0.96
CA VAL A 229 -27.44 -14.15 -1.72
C VAL A 229 -27.23 -12.63 -1.64
N ALA A 230 -26.87 -12.11 -0.47
CA ALA A 230 -26.66 -10.66 -0.29
C ALA A 230 -25.48 -10.13 -1.11
N VAL A 231 -24.37 -10.90 -1.24
CA VAL A 231 -23.19 -10.48 -2.00
C VAL A 231 -23.28 -10.77 -3.49
N PHE A 232 -24.20 -11.63 -3.93
CA PHE A 232 -24.32 -12.06 -5.33
C PHE A 232 -25.31 -11.17 -6.08
N SER A 233 -24.80 -10.23 -6.84
CA SER A 233 -25.57 -9.38 -7.77
C SER A 233 -24.62 -8.79 -8.82
N ASP A 234 -25.06 -8.70 -10.07
CA ASP A 234 -24.36 -8.01 -11.15
C ASP A 234 -24.46 -6.48 -10.99
N ASP A 235 -25.56 -6.01 -10.39
CA ASP A 235 -25.73 -4.59 -10.06
C ASP A 235 -25.07 -4.23 -8.73
N LYS A 236 -24.23 -3.19 -8.77
CA LYS A 236 -23.49 -2.71 -7.59
C LYS A 236 -24.43 -2.12 -6.53
N GLN A 237 -25.45 -1.34 -6.96
CA GLN A 237 -26.36 -0.68 -6.02
C GLN A 237 -27.21 -1.70 -5.27
N THR A 238 -27.75 -2.68 -5.97
CA THR A 238 -28.52 -3.78 -5.38
C THR A 238 -27.68 -4.56 -4.36
N ARG A 239 -26.42 -4.82 -4.67
CA ARG A 239 -25.50 -5.49 -3.73
C ARG A 239 -25.21 -4.66 -2.49
N GLU A 240 -24.97 -3.35 -2.64
CA GLU A 240 -24.76 -2.44 -1.52
C GLU A 240 -26.01 -2.35 -0.62
N GLU A 241 -27.21 -2.29 -1.20
CA GLU A 241 -28.46 -2.31 -0.45
C GLU A 241 -28.67 -3.62 0.32
N ASN A 242 -28.36 -4.76 -0.28
CA ASN A 242 -28.48 -6.05 0.38
C ASN A 242 -27.52 -6.15 1.57
N ILE A 243 -26.26 -5.71 1.40
CA ILE A 243 -25.29 -5.68 2.49
C ILE A 243 -25.72 -4.70 3.59
N ARG A 244 -26.30 -3.54 3.24
CA ARG A 244 -26.84 -2.60 4.22
C ARG A 244 -27.94 -3.24 5.07
N LYS A 245 -28.87 -3.97 4.46
CA LYS A 245 -29.91 -4.71 5.20
C LYS A 245 -29.33 -5.75 6.16
N VAL A 246 -28.27 -6.44 5.74
CA VAL A 246 -27.53 -7.37 6.61
C VAL A 246 -26.90 -6.60 7.79
N THR A 247 -26.30 -5.45 7.55
CA THR A 247 -25.69 -4.61 8.59
C THR A 247 -26.74 -4.14 9.58
N GLU A 248 -27.86 -3.57 9.10
CA GLU A 248 -29.00 -3.11 9.93
C GLU A 248 -29.54 -4.24 10.80
N LYS A 249 -29.73 -5.46 10.25
CA LYS A 249 -30.18 -6.65 11.00
C LYS A 249 -29.20 -7.03 12.11
N MET A 250 -27.90 -6.86 11.88
CA MET A 250 -26.86 -7.13 12.88
C MET A 250 -26.81 -6.05 13.95
N GLU A 251 -26.94 -4.77 13.58
CA GLU A 251 -27.00 -3.64 14.51
C GLU A 251 -28.20 -3.75 15.45
N GLU A 252 -29.37 -4.14 14.93
CA GLU A 252 -30.56 -4.40 15.74
C GLU A 252 -30.34 -5.57 16.70
N ALA A 253 -29.72 -6.65 16.24
CA ALA A 253 -29.49 -7.84 17.08
C ALA A 253 -28.44 -7.61 18.18
N PHE A 254 -27.49 -6.72 17.96
CA PHE A 254 -26.43 -6.39 18.93
C PHE A 254 -26.64 -5.02 19.60
N ALA A 255 -27.85 -4.41 19.48
CA ALA A 255 -28.13 -3.09 20.03
C ALA A 255 -27.86 -2.96 21.54
N ASP A 256 -28.08 -4.03 22.30
CA ASP A 256 -27.85 -4.07 23.74
C ASP A 256 -26.40 -4.46 24.13
N ASN A 257 -25.52 -4.73 23.16
CA ASN A 257 -24.14 -5.10 23.40
C ASN A 257 -23.20 -3.95 23.02
N GLU A 258 -22.84 -3.13 23.99
CA GLU A 258 -21.99 -1.93 23.81
C GLU A 258 -20.58 -2.26 23.27
N GLU A 259 -20.06 -3.48 23.50
CA GLU A 259 -18.74 -3.91 23.00
C GLU A 259 -18.79 -4.33 21.53
N TRP A 260 -19.87 -4.98 21.09
CA TRP A 260 -19.98 -5.53 19.75
C TRP A 260 -20.57 -4.54 18.74
N LEU A 261 -21.46 -3.66 19.19
CA LEU A 261 -22.14 -2.70 18.31
C LEU A 261 -21.16 -1.87 17.45
N PRO A 262 -20.07 -1.30 17.99
CA PRO A 262 -19.08 -0.56 17.19
C PRO A 262 -18.33 -1.42 16.18
N LEU A 263 -18.30 -2.75 16.37
CA LEU A 263 -17.55 -3.70 15.52
C LEU A 263 -18.41 -4.29 14.38
N VAL A 264 -19.72 -4.04 14.37
CA VAL A 264 -20.67 -4.64 13.39
C VAL A 264 -20.24 -4.39 11.96
N GLY A 265 -19.85 -3.17 11.60
CA GLY A 265 -19.40 -2.84 10.25
C GLY A 265 -18.21 -3.67 9.79
N GLU A 266 -17.17 -3.77 10.62
CA GLU A 266 -15.98 -4.58 10.35
C GLU A 266 -16.31 -6.08 10.31
N ALA A 267 -17.17 -6.54 11.21
CA ALA A 267 -17.59 -7.93 11.27
C ALA A 267 -18.38 -8.36 10.02
N VAL A 268 -19.31 -7.55 9.56
CA VAL A 268 -20.07 -7.76 8.31
C VAL A 268 -19.11 -7.76 7.12
N TYR A 269 -18.17 -6.81 7.05
CA TYR A 269 -17.17 -6.76 5.99
C TYR A 269 -16.31 -8.03 5.95
N GLN A 270 -15.85 -8.52 7.10
CA GLN A 270 -15.07 -9.76 7.16
C GLN A 270 -15.90 -10.99 6.81
N TYR A 271 -17.18 -11.04 7.19
CA TYR A 271 -18.09 -12.11 6.82
C TYR A 271 -18.33 -12.12 5.30
N GLN A 272 -18.64 -10.97 4.72
CA GLN A 272 -18.75 -10.79 3.27
C GLN A 272 -17.47 -11.27 2.55
N LYS A 273 -16.30 -10.86 3.03
CA LYS A 273 -15.00 -11.23 2.45
C LYS A 273 -14.76 -12.75 2.49
N LYS A 274 -15.08 -13.41 3.61
CA LYS A 274 -14.97 -14.87 3.75
C LYS A 274 -15.92 -15.58 2.79
N THR A 275 -17.16 -15.10 2.65
CA THR A 275 -18.19 -15.64 1.76
C THR A 275 -17.77 -15.51 0.28
N VAL A 276 -17.40 -14.31 -0.15
CA VAL A 276 -16.92 -14.07 -1.53
C VAL A 276 -15.69 -14.90 -1.86
N ARG A 277 -14.76 -15.05 -0.93
CA ARG A 277 -13.58 -15.89 -1.11
C ARG A 277 -13.94 -17.37 -1.28
N LYS A 278 -14.90 -17.87 -0.50
CA LYS A 278 -15.44 -19.23 -0.65
C LYS A 278 -16.06 -19.43 -2.02
N MET A 279 -16.95 -18.51 -2.45
CA MET A 279 -17.60 -18.54 -3.75
C MET A 279 -16.58 -18.62 -4.91
N ILE A 280 -15.53 -17.81 -4.86
CA ILE A 280 -14.50 -17.81 -5.92
C ILE A 280 -13.67 -19.10 -5.92
N LEU A 281 -13.20 -19.53 -4.74
CA LEU A 281 -12.25 -20.65 -4.65
C LEU A 281 -12.89 -22.03 -4.73
N LYS A 282 -14.11 -22.20 -4.20
CA LYS A 282 -14.80 -23.48 -4.14
C LYS A 282 -15.87 -23.63 -5.21
N ASP A 283 -16.67 -22.58 -5.39
CA ASP A 283 -17.83 -22.63 -6.27
C ASP A 283 -17.53 -22.06 -7.66
N HIS A 284 -16.31 -21.54 -7.87
CA HIS A 284 -15.84 -20.87 -9.10
C HIS A 284 -16.81 -19.78 -9.60
N LYS A 285 -17.43 -19.07 -8.64
CA LYS A 285 -18.50 -18.11 -8.86
C LYS A 285 -18.07 -16.73 -8.39
N ARG A 286 -18.16 -15.74 -9.26
CA ARG A 286 -17.86 -14.35 -8.90
C ARG A 286 -19.11 -13.64 -8.41
N PRO A 287 -19.00 -12.69 -7.46
CA PRO A 287 -20.16 -11.95 -6.91
C PRO A 287 -20.98 -11.22 -7.95
N ASP A 288 -20.37 -10.80 -9.05
CA ASP A 288 -21.00 -10.09 -10.16
C ASP A 288 -21.43 -10.99 -11.33
N GLY A 289 -21.49 -12.30 -11.12
CA GLY A 289 -21.99 -13.29 -12.10
C GLY A 289 -21.05 -13.55 -13.28
N ARG A 290 -19.91 -12.85 -13.40
CA ARG A 290 -18.94 -13.08 -14.48
C ARG A 290 -18.19 -14.40 -14.29
N ALA A 291 -17.75 -15.00 -15.40
CA ALA A 291 -16.82 -16.13 -15.36
C ALA A 291 -15.47 -15.71 -14.74
N ILE A 292 -14.72 -16.69 -14.19
CA ILE A 292 -13.45 -16.42 -13.48
C ILE A 292 -12.45 -15.64 -14.35
N ASN A 293 -12.36 -15.94 -15.63
CA ASN A 293 -11.46 -15.31 -16.61
C ASN A 293 -12.11 -14.15 -17.41
N GLN A 294 -13.37 -13.82 -17.15
CA GLN A 294 -14.06 -12.76 -17.87
C GLN A 294 -13.69 -11.40 -17.33
N ILE A 295 -13.21 -10.49 -18.18
CA ILE A 295 -13.00 -9.08 -17.84
C ILE A 295 -14.32 -8.29 -17.95
N ARG A 296 -14.39 -7.12 -17.31
CA ARG A 296 -15.51 -6.19 -17.47
C ARG A 296 -15.53 -5.63 -18.90
N PRO A 297 -16.71 -5.29 -19.46
CA PRO A 297 -16.76 -4.58 -20.72
C PRO A 297 -15.93 -3.29 -20.67
N LEU A 298 -15.13 -3.08 -21.70
CA LEU A 298 -14.30 -1.91 -21.89
C LEU A 298 -14.80 -1.12 -23.09
N ALA A 299 -14.85 0.21 -22.96
CA ALA A 299 -15.15 1.12 -24.07
C ALA A 299 -14.25 2.36 -23.94
N SER A 300 -13.86 2.91 -25.09
CA SER A 300 -13.12 4.16 -25.16
C SER A 300 -13.71 5.04 -26.24
N GLU A 301 -13.91 6.31 -25.92
CA GLU A 301 -14.37 7.32 -26.84
C GLU A 301 -13.40 8.51 -26.77
N VAL A 302 -13.09 9.12 -27.90
CA VAL A 302 -12.24 10.29 -27.97
C VAL A 302 -13.01 11.48 -28.52
N ASP A 303 -12.49 12.67 -28.32
CA ASP A 303 -13.05 13.92 -28.87
C ASP A 303 -14.50 14.21 -28.40
N ILE A 304 -14.77 13.91 -27.12
CA ILE A 304 -16.10 14.03 -26.52
C ILE A 304 -16.42 15.45 -26.02
N ILE A 305 -15.40 16.26 -25.72
CA ILE A 305 -15.56 17.64 -25.26
C ILE A 305 -15.08 18.59 -26.33
N PRO A 306 -15.95 19.43 -26.90
CA PRO A 306 -15.55 20.40 -27.90
C PRO A 306 -14.70 21.53 -27.28
N ARG A 307 -13.76 22.09 -28.07
CA ARG A 307 -12.93 23.25 -27.75
C ARG A 307 -11.81 23.03 -26.71
N VAL A 308 -11.56 21.82 -26.26
CA VAL A 308 -10.35 21.45 -25.54
C VAL A 308 -9.30 20.93 -26.54
N HIS A 309 -8.03 20.87 -26.12
CA HIS A 309 -6.95 20.35 -26.98
C HIS A 309 -7.10 18.87 -27.29
N GLY A 310 -7.69 18.11 -26.35
CA GLY A 310 -8.04 16.72 -26.50
C GLY A 310 -8.96 16.28 -25.38
N SER A 311 -9.80 15.28 -25.63
CA SER A 311 -10.63 14.67 -24.60
C SER A 311 -10.88 13.20 -24.89
N ALA A 312 -11.02 12.41 -23.83
CA ALA A 312 -11.32 11.00 -23.92
C ALA A 312 -12.21 10.56 -22.75
N MET A 313 -13.08 9.58 -23.03
CA MET A 313 -13.83 8.83 -22.03
C MET A 313 -13.37 7.38 -22.05
N PHE A 314 -12.98 6.86 -20.90
CA PHE A 314 -12.72 5.43 -20.72
C PHE A 314 -13.75 4.84 -19.77
N THR A 315 -14.41 3.77 -20.22
CA THR A 315 -15.45 3.07 -19.45
C THR A 315 -15.01 1.63 -19.17
N ARG A 316 -15.08 1.22 -17.91
CA ARG A 316 -14.89 -0.16 -17.47
C ARG A 316 -16.06 -0.61 -16.61
N GLY A 317 -16.98 -1.34 -17.22
CA GLY A 317 -18.26 -1.67 -16.59
C GLY A 317 -19.04 -0.40 -16.21
N GLN A 318 -19.25 -0.16 -14.92
CA GLN A 318 -19.95 1.04 -14.40
C GLN A 318 -19.00 2.20 -14.06
N THR A 319 -17.68 2.00 -14.12
CA THR A 319 -16.71 3.06 -13.82
C THR A 319 -16.34 3.81 -15.09
N GLN A 320 -16.46 5.14 -15.04
CA GLN A 320 -16.09 6.02 -16.16
C GLN A 320 -15.03 7.02 -15.70
N ILE A 321 -14.08 7.32 -16.57
CA ILE A 321 -13.06 8.36 -16.39
C ILE A 321 -13.10 9.25 -17.61
N CYS A 322 -13.34 10.55 -17.38
CA CYS A 322 -13.23 11.57 -18.41
C CYS A 322 -11.89 12.32 -18.26
N LEU A 323 -11.14 12.38 -19.33
CA LEU A 323 -9.87 13.10 -19.43
C LEU A 323 -10.02 14.28 -20.39
N SER A 324 -9.40 15.41 -20.04
CA SER A 324 -9.30 16.58 -20.93
C SER A 324 -7.90 17.17 -20.86
N LEU A 325 -7.39 17.63 -22.02
CA LEU A 325 -6.13 18.35 -22.20
C LEU A 325 -6.40 19.78 -22.64
#